data_9fcb218d42916bc03e5f75c49529d336
#
_entry.id   9fcb218d42916bc03e5f75c49529d336
#
_cell.length_a   1.000
_cell.length_b   1.000
_cell.length_c   1.000
_cell.angle_alpha   90.00
_cell.angle_beta   90.00
_cell.angle_gamma   90.00
#
_symmetry.space_group_name_H-M   'P 1'
#
loop_
_entity.id
_entity.type
_entity.pdbx_description
1 polymer ?
#
loop_
_entity_poly.entity_id
_entity_poly.type
_entity_poly.pdbx_seq_one_letter_code
_entity_poly.pdbx_strand_id
1 'polypeptide(L)'
;GFLGIIAANKFNCKSYLWIHDLWPESVKVAGGINNKFILSMIDQMTRFIYKKTDILLVQSPFFKKYLEKQKVDLKKVVYYPYYAEAFYKPVTSTNEVKNKFPEGFNILFAGNIGTAQSFDTIVEAIDLIKKEQINIVVLGDGRDKERLQKKIKTLGLSHKFYFLGSHPPESMPEYFAAADALLITLKKADIFSYTIPGKLQSYLACGKPIIGALDGIGKQIIEVSNSGLCVDAEDVVGLSENIIKMNKISPKELLTFGNNGLDYFNNHFNKEK
;
A
#
# COMPACT_ATOMS: atom_id res chain seq x y z
N GLY A 1 18.91 2.67 -14.23
CA GLY A 1 19.96 3.50 -13.60
C GLY A 1 21.26 3.52 -14.40
N PHE A 2 21.88 2.35 -14.67
CA PHE A 2 23.19 2.28 -15.34
C PHE A 2 23.22 2.94 -16.73
N LEU A 3 22.27 2.60 -17.60
CA LEU A 3 22.16 3.19 -18.93
C LEU A 3 21.90 4.71 -18.87
N GLY A 4 21.12 5.16 -17.89
CA GLY A 4 20.88 6.59 -17.68
C GLY A 4 22.16 7.37 -17.34
N ILE A 5 23.05 6.78 -16.52
CA ILE A 5 24.36 7.39 -16.18
C ILE A 5 25.24 7.49 -17.43
N ILE A 6 25.30 6.44 -18.25
CA ILE A 6 26.07 6.46 -19.52
C ILE A 6 25.54 7.53 -20.45
N ALA A 7 24.23 7.61 -20.61
CA ALA A 7 23.59 8.63 -21.45
C ALA A 7 23.87 10.05 -20.94
N ALA A 8 23.73 10.28 -19.62
CA ALA A 8 24.00 11.58 -19.02
C ALA A 8 25.45 12.04 -19.27
N ASN A 9 26.42 11.15 -19.10
CA ASN A 9 27.82 11.43 -19.40
C ASN A 9 28.04 11.73 -20.88
N LYS A 10 27.43 10.94 -21.79
CA LYS A 10 27.58 11.12 -23.24
C LYS A 10 27.00 12.46 -23.74
N PHE A 11 25.87 12.86 -23.18
CA PHE A 11 25.15 14.09 -23.59
C PHE A 11 25.46 15.29 -22.69
N ASN A 12 26.38 15.15 -21.75
CA ASN A 12 26.77 16.20 -20.80
C ASN A 12 25.56 16.84 -20.09
N CYS A 13 24.64 15.99 -19.58
CA CYS A 13 23.45 16.42 -18.85
C CYS A 13 23.36 15.77 -17.48
N LYS A 14 22.51 16.33 -16.59
CA LYS A 14 22.29 15.76 -15.25
C LYS A 14 21.48 14.48 -15.32
N SER A 15 21.86 13.52 -14.49
CA SER A 15 21.14 12.26 -14.28
C SER A 15 20.20 12.36 -13.07
N TYR A 16 18.97 11.94 -13.25
CA TYR A 16 17.96 11.82 -12.18
C TYR A 16 17.57 10.35 -12.05
N LEU A 17 17.53 9.85 -10.84
CA LEU A 17 17.04 8.49 -10.53
C LEU A 17 15.93 8.58 -9.52
N TRP A 18 14.72 8.19 -9.92
CA TRP A 18 13.62 8.01 -9.00
C TRP A 18 13.67 6.61 -8.40
N ILE A 19 13.95 6.53 -7.09
CA ILE A 19 14.09 5.27 -6.34
C ILE A 19 12.70 4.83 -5.90
N HIS A 20 12.20 3.77 -6.52
CA HIS A 20 10.92 3.15 -6.22
C HIS A 20 11.05 2.11 -5.12
N ASP A 21 12.11 1.31 -5.18
CA ASP A 21 12.41 0.21 -4.27
C ASP A 21 13.84 0.29 -3.76
N LEU A 22 14.02 -0.07 -2.50
CA LEU A 22 15.34 -0.14 -1.88
C LEU A 22 15.97 -1.52 -2.11
N TRP A 23 16.85 -1.62 -3.07
CA TRP A 23 17.60 -2.83 -3.38
C TRP A 23 18.92 -2.87 -2.58
N PRO A 24 19.36 -4.08 -2.11
CA PRO A 24 18.85 -5.44 -2.39
C PRO A 24 17.67 -5.90 -1.50
N GLU A 25 17.26 -5.13 -0.49
CA GLU A 25 16.29 -5.55 0.53
C GLU A 25 14.93 -5.91 -0.07
N SER A 26 14.40 -5.11 -1.00
CA SER A 26 13.13 -5.42 -1.68
C SER A 26 13.19 -6.74 -2.44
N VAL A 27 14.33 -7.04 -3.09
CA VAL A 27 14.52 -8.29 -3.83
C VAL A 27 14.57 -9.48 -2.87
N LYS A 28 15.16 -9.32 -1.69
CA LYS A 28 15.20 -10.35 -0.65
C LYS A 28 13.80 -10.65 -0.10
N VAL A 29 13.06 -9.63 0.29
CA VAL A 29 11.77 -9.78 1.00
C VAL A 29 10.64 -10.14 0.05
N ALA A 30 10.51 -9.44 -1.08
CA ALA A 30 9.42 -9.65 -2.04
C ALA A 30 9.77 -10.67 -3.13
N GLY A 31 11.05 -10.75 -3.52
CA GLY A 31 11.54 -11.67 -4.54
C GLY A 31 11.92 -13.06 -4.03
N GLY A 32 12.07 -13.23 -2.71
CA GLY A 32 12.47 -14.51 -2.11
C GLY A 32 13.92 -14.94 -2.41
N ILE A 33 14.77 -14.05 -2.91
CA ILE A 33 16.16 -14.34 -3.22
C ILE A 33 17.00 -14.26 -1.94
N ASN A 34 17.55 -15.41 -1.50
CA ASN A 34 18.36 -15.49 -0.29
C ASN A 34 19.85 -15.78 -0.56
N ASN A 35 20.26 -15.89 -1.83
CA ASN A 35 21.64 -16.13 -2.19
C ASN A 35 22.50 -14.89 -1.85
N LYS A 36 23.40 -15.02 -0.87
CA LYS A 36 24.25 -13.94 -0.37
C LYS A 36 25.14 -13.32 -1.46
N PHE A 37 25.65 -14.14 -2.39
CA PHE A 37 26.50 -13.65 -3.47
C PHE A 37 25.70 -12.76 -4.44
N ILE A 38 24.50 -13.19 -4.86
CA ILE A 38 23.62 -12.41 -5.72
C ILE A 38 23.21 -11.09 -5.03
N LEU A 39 22.83 -11.14 -3.76
CA LEU A 39 22.46 -9.96 -3.00
C LEU A 39 23.64 -8.99 -2.86
N SER A 40 24.87 -9.49 -2.66
CA SER A 40 26.06 -8.65 -2.61
C SER A 40 26.37 -7.98 -3.95
N MET A 41 26.20 -8.70 -5.06
CA MET A 41 26.36 -8.09 -6.40
C MET A 41 25.32 -6.99 -6.65
N ILE A 42 24.08 -7.23 -6.27
CA ILE A 42 23.01 -6.22 -6.39
C ILE A 42 23.32 -4.99 -5.53
N ASP A 43 23.78 -5.18 -4.28
CA ASP A 43 24.16 -4.09 -3.37
C ASP A 43 25.30 -3.24 -3.96
N GLN A 44 26.36 -3.87 -4.46
CA GLN A 44 27.48 -3.16 -5.08
C GLN A 44 27.02 -2.36 -6.33
N MET A 45 26.21 -2.97 -7.17
CA MET A 45 25.64 -2.31 -8.36
C MET A 45 24.78 -1.10 -7.94
N THR A 46 23.94 -1.26 -6.95
CA THR A 46 23.03 -0.21 -6.46
C THR A 46 23.82 0.96 -5.86
N ARG A 47 24.83 0.67 -5.01
CA ARG A 47 25.73 1.70 -4.46
C ARG A 47 26.48 2.45 -5.56
N PHE A 48 26.95 1.75 -6.58
CA PHE A 48 27.60 2.39 -7.73
C PHE A 48 26.65 3.34 -8.45
N ILE A 49 25.40 2.89 -8.72
CA ILE A 49 24.38 3.71 -9.37
C ILE A 49 24.08 4.95 -8.51
N TYR A 50 23.82 4.76 -7.21
CA TYR A 50 23.55 5.89 -6.31
C TYR A 50 24.71 6.87 -6.25
N LYS A 51 25.97 6.40 -6.20
CA LYS A 51 27.15 7.27 -6.17
C LYS A 51 27.29 8.11 -7.46
N LYS A 52 27.00 7.52 -8.61
CA LYS A 52 27.21 8.15 -9.93
C LYS A 52 26.05 9.01 -10.42
N THR A 53 24.85 8.85 -9.87
CA THR A 53 23.69 9.67 -10.20
C THR A 53 23.81 11.04 -9.55
N ASP A 54 23.44 12.11 -10.26
CA ASP A 54 23.53 13.48 -9.76
C ASP A 54 22.43 13.79 -8.75
N ILE A 55 21.18 13.37 -9.01
CA ILE A 55 20.02 13.62 -8.14
C ILE A 55 19.25 12.34 -7.95
N LEU A 56 18.99 12.02 -6.67
CA LEU A 56 18.19 10.85 -6.26
C LEU A 56 16.82 11.33 -5.74
N LEU A 57 15.76 10.96 -6.44
CA LEU A 57 14.40 11.23 -6.04
C LEU A 57 13.90 10.06 -5.19
N VAL A 58 13.36 10.34 -4.00
CA VAL A 58 12.88 9.31 -3.07
C VAL A 58 11.41 9.49 -2.76
N GLN A 59 10.66 8.41 -2.77
CA GLN A 59 9.21 8.42 -2.57
C GLN A 59 8.80 8.59 -1.09
N SER A 60 9.74 8.43 -0.15
CA SER A 60 9.48 8.53 1.28
C SER A 60 10.63 9.25 1.98
N PRO A 61 10.37 10.09 2.99
CA PRO A 61 11.41 10.66 3.83
C PRO A 61 12.26 9.61 4.54
N PHE A 62 11.70 8.43 4.82
CA PHE A 62 12.41 7.33 5.48
C PHE A 62 13.47 6.68 4.59
N PHE A 63 13.37 6.82 3.26
CA PHE A 63 14.44 6.39 2.34
C PHE A 63 15.74 7.13 2.60
N LYS A 64 15.70 8.39 3.08
CA LYS A 64 16.92 9.14 3.44
C LYS A 64 17.71 8.40 4.51
N LYS A 65 17.03 7.84 5.54
CA LYS A 65 17.69 7.06 6.60
C LYS A 65 18.38 5.80 6.06
N TYR A 66 17.77 5.14 5.07
CA TYR A 66 18.36 4.00 4.40
C TYR A 66 19.59 4.41 3.58
N LEU A 67 19.46 5.46 2.76
CA LEU A 67 20.53 5.95 1.90
C LEU A 67 21.73 6.47 2.72
N GLU A 68 21.49 7.06 3.88
CA GLU A 68 22.55 7.46 4.82
C GLU A 68 23.37 6.26 5.28
N LYS A 69 22.73 5.15 5.67
CA LYS A 69 23.40 3.88 6.01
C LYS A 69 24.22 3.34 4.83
N GLN A 70 23.81 3.62 3.59
CA GLN A 70 24.52 3.27 2.36
C GLN A 70 25.64 4.26 2.01
N LYS A 71 25.93 5.26 2.89
CA LYS A 71 26.94 6.31 2.69
C LYS A 71 26.72 7.14 1.43
N VAL A 72 25.45 7.38 1.07
CA VAL A 72 25.06 8.27 -0.01
C VAL A 72 25.09 9.71 0.49
N ASP A 73 25.59 10.65 -0.34
CA ASP A 73 25.51 12.08 -0.03
C ASP A 73 24.06 12.55 -0.04
N LEU A 74 23.51 12.90 1.13
CA LEU A 74 22.13 13.32 1.29
C LEU A 74 21.81 14.67 0.63
N LYS A 75 22.82 15.48 0.26
CA LYS A 75 22.61 16.75 -0.45
C LYS A 75 21.98 16.56 -1.84
N LYS A 76 22.17 15.39 -2.45
CA LYS A 76 21.58 15.05 -3.75
C LYS A 76 20.27 14.25 -3.63
N VAL A 77 19.76 14.02 -2.41
CA VAL A 77 18.54 13.25 -2.17
C VAL A 77 17.37 14.21 -1.98
N VAL A 78 16.43 14.18 -2.92
CA VAL A 78 15.23 15.02 -2.93
C VAL A 78 14.01 14.15 -2.65
N TYR A 79 13.15 14.58 -1.72
CA TYR A 79 11.87 13.94 -1.49
C TYR A 79 10.93 14.27 -2.66
N TYR A 80 10.47 13.24 -3.33
CA TYR A 80 9.55 13.31 -4.46
C TYR A 80 8.57 12.13 -4.36
N PRO A 81 7.44 12.30 -3.66
CA PRO A 81 6.49 11.22 -3.41
C PRO A 81 5.81 10.74 -4.69
N TYR A 82 5.22 9.55 -4.63
CA TYR A 82 4.23 9.16 -5.61
C TYR A 82 2.99 10.03 -5.48
N TYR A 83 2.33 10.22 -6.59
CA TYR A 83 0.99 10.79 -6.69
C TYR A 83 -0.01 9.68 -7.07
N ALA A 84 -1.28 9.89 -6.84
CA ALA A 84 -2.31 9.07 -7.47
C ALA A 84 -2.66 9.67 -8.85
N GLU A 85 -3.02 8.81 -9.79
CA GLU A 85 -3.48 9.23 -11.11
C GLU A 85 -4.77 10.07 -10.98
N ALA A 86 -4.99 11.00 -11.91
CA ALA A 86 -6.06 12.00 -11.85
C ALA A 86 -7.49 11.40 -11.78
N PHE A 87 -7.67 10.14 -12.16
CA PHE A 87 -8.96 9.47 -12.05
C PHE A 87 -9.28 9.02 -10.61
N TYR A 88 -8.29 8.88 -9.71
CA TYR A 88 -8.55 8.64 -8.30
C TYR A 88 -9.06 9.90 -7.62
N LYS A 89 -10.37 9.93 -7.42
CA LYS A 89 -11.10 11.01 -6.77
C LYS A 89 -12.40 10.49 -6.18
N PRO A 90 -13.05 11.20 -5.28
CA PRO A 90 -14.38 10.84 -4.81
C PRO A 90 -15.38 10.78 -5.98
N VAL A 91 -16.08 9.67 -6.09
CA VAL A 91 -17.14 9.45 -7.09
C VAL A 91 -18.35 8.78 -6.45
N THR A 92 -19.49 8.78 -7.16
CA THR A 92 -20.63 7.97 -6.78
C THR A 92 -20.56 6.62 -7.49
N SER A 93 -20.66 5.52 -6.74
CA SER A 93 -20.69 4.18 -7.30
C SER A 93 -21.99 3.95 -8.07
N THR A 94 -21.90 3.28 -9.22
CA THR A 94 -23.06 2.83 -10.01
C THR A 94 -23.80 1.68 -9.31
N ASN A 95 -25.08 1.48 -9.65
CA ASN A 95 -25.85 0.34 -9.13
C ASN A 95 -25.24 -1.00 -9.56
N GLU A 96 -24.66 -1.08 -10.75
CA GLU A 96 -23.97 -2.28 -11.23
C GLU A 96 -22.84 -2.69 -10.30
N VAL A 97 -22.02 -1.72 -9.86
CA VAL A 97 -20.90 -1.98 -8.93
C VAL A 97 -21.42 -2.28 -7.52
N LYS A 98 -22.41 -1.50 -7.02
CA LYS A 98 -23.00 -1.73 -5.69
C LYS A 98 -23.59 -3.13 -5.55
N ASN A 99 -24.26 -3.64 -6.58
CA ASN A 99 -24.86 -4.97 -6.57
C ASN A 99 -23.85 -6.13 -6.51
N LYS A 100 -22.55 -5.85 -6.70
CA LYS A 100 -21.47 -6.84 -6.51
C LYS A 100 -21.03 -6.96 -5.05
N PHE A 101 -21.46 -6.02 -4.19
CA PHE A 101 -21.13 -6.03 -2.77
C PHE A 101 -22.26 -6.73 -1.99
N PRO A 102 -21.92 -7.60 -1.02
CA PRO A 102 -22.90 -8.25 -0.17
C PRO A 102 -23.53 -7.25 0.82
N GLU A 103 -24.64 -7.66 1.45
CA GLU A 103 -25.20 -6.92 2.57
C GLU A 103 -24.26 -6.91 3.77
N GLY A 104 -24.25 -5.80 4.54
CA GLY A 104 -23.43 -5.61 5.74
C GLY A 104 -22.28 -4.62 5.50
N PHE A 105 -21.34 -4.59 6.44
CA PHE A 105 -20.18 -3.70 6.39
C PHE A 105 -19.10 -4.28 5.47
N ASN A 106 -18.79 -3.59 4.40
CA ASN A 106 -17.91 -4.06 3.34
C ASN A 106 -16.55 -3.35 3.39
N ILE A 107 -15.51 -4.12 3.65
CA ILE A 107 -14.12 -3.66 3.64
C ILE A 107 -13.46 -4.15 2.37
N LEU A 108 -12.92 -3.23 1.58
CA LEU A 108 -12.35 -3.54 0.28
C LEU A 108 -10.81 -3.53 0.32
N PHE A 109 -10.22 -4.62 -0.12
CA PHE A 109 -8.81 -4.73 -0.44
C PHE A 109 -8.63 -4.67 -1.96
N ALA A 110 -7.80 -3.76 -2.47
CA ALA A 110 -7.46 -3.67 -3.88
C ALA A 110 -5.95 -3.85 -4.11
N GLY A 111 -5.57 -4.72 -5.03
CA GLY A 111 -4.19 -4.90 -5.45
C GLY A 111 -3.72 -6.35 -5.60
N ASN A 112 -2.41 -6.52 -5.72
CA ASN A 112 -1.78 -7.82 -5.88
C ASN A 112 -1.97 -8.69 -4.61
N ILE A 113 -2.41 -9.94 -4.78
CA ILE A 113 -2.53 -10.94 -3.72
C ILE A 113 -1.20 -11.71 -3.63
N GLY A 114 -0.23 -11.11 -2.94
CA GLY A 114 1.10 -11.68 -2.78
C GLY A 114 1.60 -11.63 -1.35
N THR A 115 2.72 -12.28 -1.09
CA THR A 115 3.30 -12.45 0.26
C THR A 115 3.56 -11.13 0.99
N ALA A 116 3.90 -10.07 0.25
CA ALA A 116 4.16 -8.74 0.81
C ALA A 116 2.92 -8.10 1.46
N GLN A 117 1.72 -8.51 1.07
CA GLN A 117 0.47 -7.93 1.55
C GLN A 117 -0.02 -8.55 2.87
N SER A 118 0.67 -9.58 3.41
CA SER A 118 0.28 -10.28 4.64
C SER A 118 -1.21 -10.63 4.71
N PHE A 119 -1.74 -11.22 3.63
CA PHE A 119 -3.18 -11.50 3.54
C PHE A 119 -3.64 -12.53 4.59
N ASP A 120 -2.72 -13.34 5.11
CA ASP A 120 -2.99 -14.26 6.22
C ASP A 120 -3.48 -13.50 7.47
N THR A 121 -2.92 -12.33 7.76
CA THR A 121 -3.36 -11.45 8.86
C THR A 121 -4.84 -11.06 8.70
N ILE A 122 -5.28 -10.77 7.47
CA ILE A 122 -6.68 -10.44 7.18
C ILE A 122 -7.58 -11.66 7.47
N VAL A 123 -7.19 -12.83 6.97
CA VAL A 123 -7.97 -14.07 7.13
C VAL A 123 -8.11 -14.43 8.61
N GLU A 124 -7.01 -14.35 9.36
CA GLU A 124 -6.98 -14.66 10.79
C GLU A 124 -7.77 -13.63 11.62
N ALA A 125 -7.69 -12.35 11.29
CA ALA A 125 -8.50 -11.33 11.95
C ALA A 125 -10.00 -11.54 11.72
N ILE A 126 -10.42 -11.91 10.50
CA ILE A 126 -11.82 -12.20 10.19
C ILE A 126 -12.29 -13.49 10.88
N ASP A 127 -11.43 -14.50 11.08
CA ASP A 127 -11.80 -15.71 11.84
C ASP A 127 -12.13 -15.38 13.31
N LEU A 128 -11.37 -14.45 13.94
CA LEU A 128 -11.66 -13.99 15.30
C LEU A 128 -13.05 -13.33 15.42
N ILE A 129 -13.52 -12.67 14.37
CA ILE A 129 -14.77 -11.90 14.35
C ILE A 129 -15.82 -12.48 13.38
N LYS A 130 -15.78 -13.77 13.09
CA LYS A 130 -16.63 -14.41 12.07
C LYS A 130 -18.14 -14.33 12.34
N LYS A 131 -18.55 -13.99 13.55
CA LYS A 131 -19.96 -13.78 13.91
C LYS A 131 -20.50 -12.39 13.52
N GLU A 132 -19.60 -11.43 13.27
CA GLU A 132 -19.98 -10.07 12.88
C GLU A 132 -20.43 -10.02 11.41
N GLN A 133 -21.35 -9.13 11.06
CA GLN A 133 -21.80 -8.90 9.66
C GLN A 133 -20.81 -8.04 8.90
N ILE A 134 -19.60 -8.53 8.76
CA ILE A 134 -18.47 -7.87 8.09
C ILE A 134 -18.01 -8.75 6.94
N ASN A 135 -17.76 -8.13 5.80
CA ASN A 135 -17.31 -8.79 4.58
C ASN A 135 -16.00 -8.19 4.07
N ILE A 136 -15.17 -9.02 3.49
CA ILE A 136 -13.95 -8.61 2.79
C ILE A 136 -14.18 -8.78 1.29
N VAL A 137 -14.21 -7.66 0.58
CA VAL A 137 -14.27 -7.63 -0.88
C VAL A 137 -12.84 -7.49 -1.42
N VAL A 138 -12.45 -8.37 -2.33
CA VAL A 138 -11.09 -8.46 -2.85
C VAL A 138 -11.07 -8.19 -4.34
N LEU A 139 -10.43 -7.08 -4.73
CA LEU A 139 -10.14 -6.72 -6.10
C LEU A 139 -8.66 -6.98 -6.40
N GLY A 140 -8.41 -7.82 -7.37
CA GLY A 140 -7.07 -8.16 -7.80
C GLY A 140 -6.83 -9.65 -7.98
N ASP A 141 -5.59 -9.95 -8.29
CA ASP A 141 -5.09 -11.31 -8.47
C ASP A 141 -3.67 -11.41 -7.91
N GLY A 142 -3.10 -12.61 -7.86
CA GLY A 142 -1.74 -12.82 -7.42
C GLY A 142 -1.43 -14.28 -7.10
N ARG A 143 -0.14 -14.56 -6.97
CA ARG A 143 0.36 -15.93 -6.79
C ARG A 143 -0.13 -16.64 -5.52
N ASP A 144 -0.55 -15.89 -4.49
CA ASP A 144 -1.01 -16.46 -3.22
C ASP A 144 -2.53 -16.71 -3.19
N LYS A 145 -3.27 -16.30 -4.21
CA LYS A 145 -4.75 -16.35 -4.24
C LYS A 145 -5.30 -17.74 -3.98
N GLU A 146 -4.83 -18.76 -4.72
CA GLU A 146 -5.32 -20.13 -4.56
C GLU A 146 -5.05 -20.68 -3.17
N ARG A 147 -3.85 -20.43 -2.62
CA ARG A 147 -3.48 -20.83 -1.26
C ARG A 147 -4.42 -20.20 -0.23
N LEU A 148 -4.69 -18.91 -0.36
CA LEU A 148 -5.57 -18.17 0.53
C LEU A 148 -7.02 -18.63 0.43
N GLN A 149 -7.54 -18.87 -0.78
CA GLN A 149 -8.89 -19.41 -0.96
C GLN A 149 -9.05 -20.78 -0.31
N LYS A 150 -8.03 -21.65 -0.38
CA LYS A 150 -8.02 -22.94 0.33
C LYS A 150 -8.05 -22.73 1.85
N LYS A 151 -7.22 -21.81 2.40
CA LYS A 151 -7.22 -21.46 3.84
C LYS A 151 -8.57 -20.94 4.30
N ILE A 152 -9.15 -19.99 3.56
CA ILE A 152 -10.48 -19.42 3.82
C ILE A 152 -11.55 -20.50 3.86
N LYS A 153 -11.53 -21.43 2.90
CA LYS A 153 -12.47 -22.57 2.85
C LYS A 153 -12.30 -23.51 4.04
N THR A 154 -11.05 -23.84 4.40
CA THR A 154 -10.75 -24.72 5.54
C THR A 154 -11.23 -24.12 6.86
N LEU A 155 -11.19 -22.79 7.04
CA LEU A 155 -11.68 -22.08 8.21
C LEU A 155 -13.21 -21.84 8.18
N GLY A 156 -13.91 -22.25 7.11
CA GLY A 156 -15.36 -22.03 6.97
C GLY A 156 -15.75 -20.58 6.71
N LEU A 157 -14.80 -19.73 6.22
CA LEU A 157 -14.98 -18.29 6.04
C LEU A 157 -15.40 -17.89 4.62
N SER A 158 -15.72 -18.84 3.73
CA SER A 158 -16.04 -18.55 2.33
C SER A 158 -17.18 -17.54 2.15
N HIS A 159 -18.10 -17.46 3.09
CA HIS A 159 -19.21 -16.52 3.08
C HIS A 159 -18.83 -15.08 3.51
N LYS A 160 -17.57 -14.86 3.90
CA LYS A 160 -17.02 -13.54 4.30
C LYS A 160 -16.12 -12.92 3.26
N PHE A 161 -15.63 -13.67 2.28
CA PHE A 161 -14.65 -13.23 1.30
C PHE A 161 -15.20 -13.28 -0.12
N TYR A 162 -15.25 -12.13 -0.78
CA TYR A 162 -15.83 -11.94 -2.12
C TYR A 162 -14.72 -11.52 -3.09
N PHE A 163 -14.22 -12.46 -3.88
CA PHE A 163 -13.16 -12.21 -4.87
C PHE A 163 -13.78 -11.77 -6.20
N LEU A 164 -13.67 -10.50 -6.53
CA LEU A 164 -14.25 -9.92 -7.75
C LEU A 164 -13.28 -9.92 -8.94
N GLY A 165 -12.02 -10.40 -8.73
CA GLY A 165 -11.03 -10.45 -9.82
C GLY A 165 -10.32 -9.12 -10.07
N SER A 166 -9.57 -9.06 -11.17
CA SER A 166 -8.85 -7.87 -11.60
C SER A 166 -9.73 -6.96 -12.46
N HIS A 167 -9.61 -5.67 -12.23
CA HIS A 167 -10.34 -4.64 -12.96
C HIS A 167 -9.36 -3.53 -13.41
N PRO A 168 -9.69 -2.77 -14.46
CA PRO A 168 -8.90 -1.61 -14.88
C PRO A 168 -8.75 -0.58 -13.75
N PRO A 169 -7.58 0.08 -13.60
CA PRO A 169 -7.35 1.09 -12.56
C PRO A 169 -8.39 2.22 -12.57
N GLU A 170 -8.85 2.61 -13.74
CA GLU A 170 -9.82 3.69 -13.93
C GLU A 170 -11.21 3.37 -13.32
N SER A 171 -11.54 2.08 -13.16
CA SER A 171 -12.78 1.64 -12.52
C SER A 171 -12.68 1.57 -10.99
N MET A 172 -11.46 1.59 -10.42
CA MET A 172 -11.26 1.45 -8.97
C MET A 172 -12.02 2.47 -8.13
N PRO A 173 -12.13 3.78 -8.50
CA PRO A 173 -12.86 4.75 -7.70
C PRO A 173 -14.32 4.36 -7.45
N GLU A 174 -15.01 3.74 -8.41
CA GLU A 174 -16.38 3.28 -8.22
C GLU A 174 -16.49 2.13 -7.21
N TYR A 175 -15.55 1.18 -7.25
CA TYR A 175 -15.47 0.11 -6.26
C TYR A 175 -15.11 0.65 -4.87
N PHE A 176 -14.18 1.61 -4.79
CA PHE A 176 -13.84 2.26 -3.53
C PHE A 176 -15.05 3.00 -2.95
N ALA A 177 -15.83 3.68 -3.80
CA ALA A 177 -17.05 4.38 -3.39
C ALA A 177 -18.13 3.41 -2.86
N ALA A 178 -18.21 2.18 -3.38
CA ALA A 178 -19.16 1.16 -2.92
C ALA A 178 -18.80 0.53 -1.57
N ALA A 179 -17.53 0.58 -1.17
CA ALA A 179 -17.07 0.03 0.10
C ALA A 179 -17.30 1.00 1.26
N ASP A 180 -17.43 0.48 2.49
CA ASP A 180 -17.51 1.29 3.71
C ASP A 180 -16.12 1.74 4.17
N ALA A 181 -15.10 0.87 4.03
CA ALA A 181 -13.71 1.18 4.33
C ALA A 181 -12.77 0.47 3.35
N LEU A 182 -11.54 0.99 3.22
CA LEU A 182 -10.49 0.40 2.41
C LEU A 182 -9.40 -0.22 3.29
N LEU A 183 -8.90 -1.40 2.90
CA LEU A 183 -7.97 -2.18 3.70
C LEU A 183 -6.58 -2.16 3.10
N ILE A 184 -5.59 -1.88 3.94
CA ILE A 184 -4.18 -1.93 3.57
C ILE A 184 -3.38 -2.70 4.61
N THR A 185 -2.76 -3.79 4.20
CA THR A 185 -1.90 -4.61 5.06
C THR A 185 -0.55 -4.82 4.39
N LEU A 186 0.48 -4.90 5.19
CA LEU A 186 1.84 -5.25 4.75
C LEU A 186 2.47 -6.22 5.73
N LYS A 187 3.35 -7.06 5.21
CA LYS A 187 4.19 -7.95 6.01
C LYS A 187 5.15 -7.14 6.89
N LYS A 188 5.43 -7.65 8.08
CA LYS A 188 6.41 -7.03 8.98
C LYS A 188 7.82 -7.18 8.42
N ALA A 189 8.37 -6.07 7.93
CA ALA A 189 9.75 -5.98 7.46
C ALA A 189 10.18 -4.50 7.38
N ASP A 190 11.43 -4.22 7.74
CA ASP A 190 11.98 -2.85 7.77
C ASP A 190 11.79 -2.13 6.44
N ILE A 191 11.96 -2.84 5.33
CA ILE A 191 11.82 -2.26 3.99
C ILE A 191 10.42 -1.70 3.74
N PHE A 192 9.38 -2.38 4.22
CA PHE A 192 8.01 -1.91 4.07
C PHE A 192 7.70 -0.75 5.00
N SER A 193 8.38 -0.66 6.16
CA SER A 193 8.23 0.49 7.06
C SER A 193 8.79 1.79 6.46
N TYR A 194 9.74 1.69 5.54
CA TYR A 194 10.31 2.86 4.84
C TYR A 194 9.47 3.30 3.63
N THR A 195 8.64 2.42 3.09
CA THR A 195 7.93 2.61 1.83
C THR A 195 6.51 3.12 2.06
N ILE A 196 6.10 4.18 1.35
CA ILE A 196 4.69 4.56 1.27
C ILE A 196 4.03 3.62 0.27
N PRO A 197 3.05 2.78 0.70
CA PRO A 197 2.37 1.88 -0.23
C PRO A 197 1.57 2.66 -1.27
N GLY A 198 1.76 2.39 -2.57
CA GLY A 198 1.10 3.16 -3.65
C GLY A 198 -0.44 3.20 -3.55
N LYS A 199 -1.06 2.13 -3.04
CA LYS A 199 -2.51 2.12 -2.80
C LYS A 199 -2.97 3.12 -1.73
N LEU A 200 -2.08 3.55 -0.81
CA LEU A 200 -2.45 4.52 0.21
C LEU A 200 -2.82 5.87 -0.40
N GLN A 201 -2.03 6.35 -1.38
CA GLN A 201 -2.33 7.61 -2.07
C GLN A 201 -3.67 7.52 -2.81
N SER A 202 -3.94 6.42 -3.52
CA SER A 202 -5.21 6.21 -4.22
C SER A 202 -6.41 6.16 -3.26
N TYR A 203 -6.24 5.53 -2.09
CA TYR A 203 -7.28 5.45 -1.05
C TYR A 203 -7.60 6.83 -0.45
N LEU A 204 -6.55 7.58 -0.10
CA LEU A 204 -6.67 8.96 0.39
C LEU A 204 -7.32 9.86 -0.67
N ALA A 205 -6.90 9.77 -1.93
CA ALA A 205 -7.45 10.54 -3.05
C ALA A 205 -8.95 10.28 -3.27
N CYS A 206 -9.43 9.06 -3.00
CA CYS A 206 -10.84 8.72 -3.11
C CYS A 206 -11.67 9.06 -1.88
N GLY A 207 -11.07 9.61 -0.83
CA GLY A 207 -11.80 10.09 0.35
C GLY A 207 -12.54 8.99 1.12
N LYS A 208 -11.93 7.82 1.27
CA LYS A 208 -12.53 6.67 1.99
C LYS A 208 -11.79 6.40 3.30
N PRO A 209 -12.50 5.95 4.35
CA PRO A 209 -11.87 5.52 5.59
C PRO A 209 -10.90 4.37 5.34
N ILE A 210 -9.78 4.36 6.05
CA ILE A 210 -8.73 3.35 5.88
C ILE A 210 -8.60 2.51 7.15
N ILE A 211 -8.54 1.19 6.96
CA ILE A 211 -8.12 0.24 8.01
C ILE A 211 -6.74 -0.27 7.62
N GLY A 212 -5.75 -0.07 8.50
CA GLY A 212 -4.36 -0.44 8.25
C GLY A 212 -3.83 -1.50 9.21
N ALA A 213 -3.02 -2.42 8.69
CA ALA A 213 -2.11 -3.25 9.49
C ALA A 213 -0.72 -3.21 8.82
N LEU A 214 0.07 -2.18 9.18
CA LEU A 214 1.37 -1.89 8.58
C LEU A 214 2.21 -1.01 9.50
N ASP A 215 3.53 -1.05 9.32
CA ASP A 215 4.49 -0.27 10.10
C ASP A 215 4.97 0.99 9.37
N GLY A 216 5.66 1.85 10.09
CA GLY A 216 6.48 2.93 9.56
C GLY A 216 5.69 4.07 8.95
N ILE A 217 6.16 4.58 7.79
CA ILE A 217 5.62 5.80 7.18
C ILE A 217 4.16 5.63 6.75
N GLY A 218 3.74 4.46 6.29
CA GLY A 218 2.35 4.22 5.89
C GLY A 218 1.40 4.32 7.09
N LYS A 219 1.74 3.71 8.23
CA LYS A 219 1.01 3.85 9.49
C LYS A 219 0.97 5.30 9.94
N GLN A 220 2.12 5.97 9.96
CA GLN A 220 2.22 7.38 10.37
C GLN A 220 1.32 8.29 9.52
N ILE A 221 1.21 8.06 8.22
CA ILE A 221 0.33 8.84 7.33
C ILE A 221 -1.13 8.67 7.74
N ILE A 222 -1.60 7.43 7.97
CA ILE A 222 -2.99 7.16 8.38
C ILE A 222 -3.30 7.85 9.72
N GLU A 223 -2.38 7.77 10.68
CA GLU A 223 -2.53 8.37 12.02
C GLU A 223 -2.52 9.90 11.96
N VAL A 224 -1.51 10.51 11.32
CA VAL A 224 -1.36 11.99 11.24
C VAL A 224 -2.49 12.62 10.42
N SER A 225 -2.91 11.97 9.34
CA SER A 225 -4.05 12.45 8.56
C SER A 225 -5.40 12.23 9.24
N ASN A 226 -5.45 11.43 10.30
CA ASN A 226 -6.69 10.96 10.91
C ASN A 226 -7.68 10.42 9.84
N SER A 227 -7.17 9.62 8.90
CA SER A 227 -7.95 9.07 7.79
C SER A 227 -8.52 7.67 8.07
N GLY A 228 -8.29 7.12 9.27
CA GLY A 228 -8.78 5.80 9.64
C GLY A 228 -8.12 5.23 10.89
N LEU A 229 -8.15 3.91 11.00
CA LEU A 229 -7.59 3.16 12.13
C LEU A 229 -6.44 2.27 11.66
N CYS A 230 -5.34 2.25 12.41
CA CYS A 230 -4.17 1.48 12.02
C CYS A 230 -3.57 0.75 13.23
N VAL A 231 -3.05 -0.46 12.99
CA VAL A 231 -2.25 -1.26 13.93
C VAL A 231 -0.91 -1.61 13.31
N ASP A 232 -0.03 -2.21 14.09
CA ASP A 232 1.26 -2.70 13.59
C ASP A 232 1.08 -3.82 12.55
N ALA A 233 2.08 -3.98 11.71
CA ALA A 233 2.09 -5.05 10.71
C ALA A 233 1.96 -6.42 11.39
N GLU A 234 1.08 -7.28 10.82
CA GLU A 234 0.82 -8.64 11.29
C GLU A 234 0.14 -8.73 12.68
N ASP A 235 -0.36 -7.61 13.22
CA ASP A 235 -1.18 -7.61 14.44
C ASP A 235 -2.62 -8.05 14.13
N VAL A 236 -2.87 -9.34 14.25
CA VAL A 236 -4.16 -9.98 13.96
C VAL A 236 -5.25 -9.50 14.91
N VAL A 237 -4.94 -9.43 16.21
CA VAL A 237 -5.91 -9.05 17.26
C VAL A 237 -6.29 -7.59 17.11
N GLY A 238 -5.30 -6.71 17.05
CA GLY A 238 -5.54 -5.28 16.87
C GLY A 238 -6.27 -4.97 15.57
N LEU A 239 -5.98 -5.70 14.48
CA LEU A 239 -6.72 -5.54 13.21
C LEU A 239 -8.19 -5.92 13.39
N SER A 240 -8.48 -7.04 14.05
CA SER A 240 -9.86 -7.49 14.32
C SER A 240 -10.64 -6.46 15.15
N GLU A 241 -10.01 -5.90 16.19
CA GLU A 241 -10.59 -4.87 17.04
C GLU A 241 -10.87 -3.57 16.26
N ASN A 242 -9.92 -3.13 15.41
CA ASN A 242 -10.11 -1.95 14.56
C ASN A 242 -11.21 -2.17 13.52
N ILE A 243 -11.36 -3.36 12.97
CA ILE A 243 -12.45 -3.71 12.06
C ILE A 243 -13.81 -3.61 12.79
N ILE A 244 -13.95 -4.17 13.99
CA ILE A 244 -15.17 -4.05 14.80
C ILE A 244 -15.46 -2.58 15.14
N LYS A 245 -14.44 -1.84 15.54
CA LYS A 245 -14.57 -0.42 15.88
C LYS A 245 -15.06 0.38 14.66
N MET A 246 -14.45 0.16 13.48
CA MET A 246 -14.84 0.85 12.25
C MET A 246 -16.29 0.54 11.85
N ASN A 247 -16.74 -0.70 12.00
CA ASN A 247 -18.14 -1.11 11.74
C ASN A 247 -19.16 -0.41 12.66
N LYS A 248 -18.73 0.00 13.88
CA LYS A 248 -19.60 0.69 14.85
C LYS A 248 -19.57 2.21 14.75
N ILE A 249 -18.69 2.76 13.93
CA ILE A 249 -18.57 4.21 13.71
C ILE A 249 -19.76 4.70 12.87
N SER A 250 -20.29 5.87 13.23
CA SER A 250 -21.41 6.45 12.48
C SER A 250 -21.03 6.82 11.04
N PRO A 251 -21.97 6.80 10.08
CA PRO A 251 -21.69 7.19 8.68
C PRO A 251 -21.06 8.60 8.58
N LYS A 252 -21.44 9.51 9.46
CA LYS A 252 -20.89 10.86 9.51
C LYS A 252 -19.41 10.87 9.90
N GLU A 253 -19.02 10.07 10.87
CA GLU A 253 -17.63 9.94 11.31
C GLU A 253 -16.77 9.19 10.27
N LEU A 254 -17.33 8.15 9.60
CA LEU A 254 -16.66 7.52 8.48
C LEU A 254 -16.38 8.51 7.35
N LEU A 255 -17.34 9.37 7.03
CA LEU A 255 -17.15 10.45 6.06
C LEU A 255 -16.05 11.43 6.52
N THR A 256 -15.96 11.71 7.82
CA THR A 256 -14.90 12.58 8.38
C THR A 256 -13.52 11.96 8.16
N PHE A 257 -13.32 10.68 8.43
CA PHE A 257 -12.07 9.98 8.12
C PHE A 257 -11.70 10.09 6.63
N GLY A 258 -12.68 9.86 5.75
CA GLY A 258 -12.48 9.98 4.31
C GLY A 258 -12.05 11.39 3.88
N ASN A 259 -12.73 12.43 4.36
CA ASN A 259 -12.41 13.83 4.07
C ASN A 259 -11.03 14.22 4.58
N ASN A 260 -10.67 13.83 5.81
CA ASN A 260 -9.35 14.05 6.36
C ASN A 260 -8.25 13.44 5.49
N GLY A 261 -8.49 12.22 4.97
CA GLY A 261 -7.59 11.55 4.04
C GLY A 261 -7.44 12.31 2.71
N LEU A 262 -8.56 12.78 2.15
CA LEU A 262 -8.58 13.57 0.92
C LEU A 262 -7.84 14.92 1.09
N ASP A 263 -8.04 15.60 2.20
CA ASP A 263 -7.35 16.85 2.50
C ASP A 263 -5.85 16.62 2.66
N TYR A 264 -5.45 15.54 3.32
CA TYR A 264 -4.04 15.16 3.41
C TYR A 264 -3.45 14.88 2.02
N PHE A 265 -4.16 14.11 1.17
CA PHE A 265 -3.74 13.84 -0.20
C PHE A 265 -3.54 15.14 -1.00
N ASN A 266 -4.51 16.04 -0.96
CA ASN A 266 -4.45 17.32 -1.68
C ASN A 266 -3.28 18.18 -1.23
N ASN A 267 -2.84 18.07 0.03
CA ASN A 267 -1.74 18.87 0.56
C ASN A 267 -0.37 18.24 0.33
N HIS A 268 -0.26 16.90 0.22
CA HIS A 268 1.02 16.21 0.25
C HIS A 268 1.32 15.35 -0.99
N PHE A 269 0.29 14.92 -1.74
CA PHE A 269 0.44 13.96 -2.85
C PHE A 269 -0.20 14.41 -4.16
N ASN A 270 -0.78 15.61 -4.21
CA ASN A 270 -1.34 16.16 -5.43
C ASN A 270 -0.21 16.56 -6.38
N LYS A 271 -0.25 16.04 -7.61
CA LYS A 271 0.75 16.28 -8.67
C LYS A 271 0.86 17.75 -9.08
N GLU A 272 -0.19 18.54 -8.89
CA GLU A 272 -0.28 19.94 -9.30
C GLU A 272 0.37 20.91 -8.28
N LYS A 273 0.83 20.39 -7.15
CA LYS A 273 1.59 21.09 -6.12
C LYS A 273 3.06 20.66 -6.12
#